data_1399891c99c12a20bee3531cb06e569d
#
_entry.id   1399891c99c12a20bee3531cb06e569d
#
_cell.length_a   1.000
_cell.length_b   1.000
_cell.length_c   1.000
_cell.angle_alpha   90.00
_cell.angle_beta   90.00
_cell.angle_gamma   90.00
#
_symmetry.space_group_name_H-M   'P 1'
#
loop_
_entity.id
_entity.type
_entity.pdbx_description
1 polymer ?
#
loop_
_entity_poly.entity_id
_entity_poly.type
_entity_poly.pdbx_seq_one_letter_code
_entity_poly.pdbx_strand_id
1 'polypeptide(L)'
;MPDRINTPFTNEHFAAFCLSMLGQPYWYGTALHKCSESLRASKARQYPSHYGSSRTSRYRDDIAKKKVCADCMGGAKGYAWTNGGQGVLEAIGSDKTFEKKSGSNGCPDKSSNSMFSWAKSQGMDWGTIDTLPDIVGLAVRFDGHVGYTVGGGYAVEWRGFAYGCVKTKIKGRGWTHWYKLPFIDYNDGASSVPEKGIPLGSRLLKEGMEGSDVKALQEALMKLGYELPDYGADGEFGSETKEALMDFQKDEGLDVDGEYGEKSHAALMDALSDEEAGDDDNEEGGDDMPAESEEPKPLGTTVAITGGSVYVRMGNGTNYRIITTVKAGMTFNHVATARNGWNAIVINGQVGWVSGKYSKVV
;
A
#
# COMPACT_ATOMS: atom_id res chain seq x y z
N MET A 1 22.37 -19.74 15.09
CA MET A 1 21.67 -18.67 14.37
C MET A 1 21.03 -17.79 15.43
N PRO A 2 21.17 -16.47 15.42
CA PRO A 2 20.49 -15.63 16.40
C PRO A 2 18.98 -15.70 16.15
N ASP A 3 18.21 -15.73 17.23
CA ASP A 3 16.78 -15.91 17.27
C ASP A 3 16.04 -14.95 16.30
N ARG A 4 15.37 -15.52 15.29
CA ARG A 4 14.42 -14.80 14.46
C ARG A 4 13.20 -14.47 15.31
N ILE A 5 13.05 -13.22 15.66
CA ILE A 5 11.82 -12.72 16.27
C ILE A 5 10.71 -12.80 15.23
N ASN A 6 9.56 -13.26 15.63
CA ASN A 6 8.33 -13.63 14.92
C ASN A 6 7.73 -12.59 13.95
N THR A 7 8.53 -12.01 13.07
CA THR A 7 8.04 -11.16 11.97
C THR A 7 8.27 -11.92 10.66
N PRO A 8 7.28 -12.10 9.81
CA PRO A 8 7.49 -12.81 8.56
C PRO A 8 8.40 -11.99 7.64
N PHE A 9 9.65 -12.38 7.50
CA PHE A 9 10.57 -11.88 6.47
C PHE A 9 10.24 -12.53 5.12
N THR A 10 8.94 -12.69 4.80
CA THR A 10 8.52 -13.28 3.54
C THR A 10 8.73 -12.32 2.38
N ASN A 11 8.88 -12.87 1.21
CA ASN A 11 9.02 -12.11 -0.03
C ASN A 11 7.82 -11.19 -0.29
N GLU A 12 6.59 -11.62 0.04
CA GLU A 12 5.36 -10.83 -0.08
C GLU A 12 5.37 -9.63 0.87
N HIS A 13 5.72 -9.87 2.15
CA HIS A 13 5.82 -8.80 3.11
C HIS A 13 6.90 -7.77 2.72
N PHE A 14 8.03 -8.24 2.19
CA PHE A 14 9.08 -7.36 1.68
C PHE A 14 8.61 -6.57 0.45
N ALA A 15 7.91 -7.18 -0.50
CA ALA A 15 7.36 -6.50 -1.67
C ALA A 15 6.33 -5.44 -1.28
N ALA A 16 5.42 -5.77 -0.34
CA ALA A 16 4.45 -4.83 0.22
C ALA A 16 5.13 -3.65 0.93
N PHE A 17 6.18 -3.93 1.72
CA PHE A 17 7.01 -2.88 2.31
C PHE A 17 7.64 -1.97 1.26
N CYS A 18 8.22 -2.52 0.19
CA CYS A 18 8.80 -1.72 -0.90
C CYS A 18 7.76 -0.79 -1.54
N LEU A 19 6.54 -1.27 -1.78
CA LEU A 19 5.44 -0.45 -2.30
C LEU A 19 5.04 0.67 -1.35
N SER A 20 5.03 0.44 -0.05
CA SER A 20 4.72 1.46 0.95
C SER A 20 5.77 2.59 1.05
N MET A 21 6.97 2.36 0.52
CA MET A 21 8.07 3.33 0.52
C MET A 21 8.08 4.24 -0.73
N LEU A 22 7.13 4.10 -1.65
CA LEU A 22 7.04 4.96 -2.84
C LEU A 22 7.01 6.44 -2.47
N GLY A 23 7.75 7.26 -3.22
CA GLY A 23 7.89 8.69 -2.95
C GLY A 23 8.89 9.07 -1.85
N GLN A 24 9.50 8.09 -1.17
CA GLN A 24 10.58 8.36 -0.22
C GLN A 24 11.88 8.71 -0.95
N PRO A 25 12.74 9.59 -0.38
CA PRO A 25 13.91 10.09 -1.09
C PRO A 25 15.05 9.07 -1.19
N TYR A 26 15.83 9.23 -2.24
CA TYR A 26 17.14 8.57 -2.38
C TYR A 26 18.24 9.44 -1.77
N TRP A 27 18.91 8.92 -0.74
CA TRP A 27 20.14 9.51 -0.20
C TRP A 27 21.26 8.47 -0.25
N TYR A 28 22.32 8.77 -0.98
CA TYR A 28 23.43 7.84 -1.17
C TYR A 28 24.09 7.41 0.15
N GLY A 29 24.36 6.12 0.30
CA GLY A 29 24.97 5.56 1.51
C GLY A 29 24.04 5.48 2.72
N THR A 30 22.70 5.47 2.52
CA THR A 30 21.72 5.32 3.60
C THR A 30 20.90 4.05 3.46
N ALA A 31 20.42 3.54 4.58
CA ALA A 31 19.60 2.34 4.66
C ALA A 31 18.47 2.59 5.66
N LEU A 32 17.34 3.08 5.19
CA LEU A 32 16.20 3.55 5.98
C LEU A 32 16.63 4.40 7.18
N HIS A 33 16.95 5.64 6.91
CA HIS A 33 17.22 6.63 7.94
C HIS A 33 16.19 7.74 7.89
N LYS A 34 15.78 8.23 9.04
CA LYS A 34 15.04 9.49 9.08
C LYS A 34 15.93 10.62 8.56
N CYS A 35 15.40 11.40 7.60
CA CYS A 35 16.13 12.53 7.04
C CYS A 35 16.41 13.58 8.13
N SER A 36 17.67 13.95 8.32
CA SER A 36 18.08 14.96 9.29
C SER A 36 19.33 15.71 8.80
N GLU A 37 19.56 16.91 9.32
CA GLU A 37 20.76 17.68 8.97
C GLU A 37 22.05 17.00 9.46
N SER A 38 22.02 16.35 10.61
CA SER A 38 23.17 15.58 11.11
C SER A 38 23.52 14.40 10.19
N LEU A 39 22.50 13.67 9.70
CA LEU A 39 22.71 12.61 8.71
C LEU A 39 23.27 13.17 7.40
N ARG A 40 22.68 14.25 6.88
CA ARG A 40 23.15 14.90 5.66
C ARG A 40 24.63 15.32 5.78
N ALA A 41 24.98 16.00 6.86
CA ALA A 41 26.35 16.45 7.11
C ALA A 41 27.33 15.27 7.24
N SER A 42 26.94 14.19 7.91
CA SER A 42 27.73 12.97 8.03
C SER A 42 27.97 12.34 6.64
N LYS A 43 26.90 12.18 5.86
CA LYS A 43 27.00 11.58 4.52
C LYS A 43 27.73 12.47 3.52
N ALA A 44 27.63 13.79 3.64
CA ALA A 44 28.39 14.74 2.83
C ALA A 44 29.91 14.63 3.06
N ARG A 45 30.36 14.37 4.29
CA ARG A 45 31.78 14.11 4.59
C ARG A 45 32.22 12.76 4.00
N GLN A 46 31.36 11.74 4.05
CA GLN A 46 31.69 10.40 3.57
C GLN A 46 31.66 10.29 2.04
N TYR A 47 30.73 11.02 1.40
CA TYR A 47 30.43 10.92 -0.04
C TYR A 47 30.26 12.32 -0.67
N PRO A 48 31.30 13.18 -0.70
CA PRO A 48 31.15 14.59 -1.07
C PRO A 48 30.58 14.79 -2.49
N SER A 49 30.91 13.90 -3.44
CA SER A 49 30.40 13.98 -4.81
C SER A 49 28.87 13.75 -4.92
N HIS A 50 28.28 13.06 -3.96
CA HIS A 50 26.82 12.79 -3.94
C HIS A 50 26.03 13.88 -3.21
N TYR A 51 26.66 14.72 -2.40
CA TYR A 51 26.02 15.70 -1.52
C TYR A 51 26.40 17.16 -1.86
N GLY A 52 26.61 17.44 -3.15
CA GLY A 52 26.99 18.79 -3.62
C GLY A 52 25.92 19.85 -3.34
N SER A 53 26.37 21.14 -3.39
CA SER A 53 25.53 22.30 -3.02
C SER A 53 24.24 22.42 -3.84
N SER A 54 24.25 22.02 -5.12
CA SER A 54 23.06 22.02 -6.00
C SER A 54 21.89 21.13 -5.52
N ARG A 55 22.16 20.21 -4.57
CA ARG A 55 21.17 19.29 -4.01
C ARG A 55 20.60 19.73 -2.66
N THR A 56 21.14 20.83 -2.09
CA THR A 56 20.85 21.24 -0.71
C THR A 56 19.38 21.56 -0.46
N SER A 57 18.70 22.23 -1.41
CA SER A 57 17.28 22.59 -1.26
C SER A 57 16.40 21.35 -1.10
N ARG A 58 16.65 20.31 -1.90
CA ARG A 58 15.89 19.07 -1.82
C ARG A 58 16.14 18.28 -0.54
N TYR A 59 17.39 18.24 -0.06
CA TYR A 59 17.68 17.64 1.25
C TYR A 59 16.95 18.35 2.39
N ARG A 60 16.88 19.70 2.36
CA ARG A 60 16.12 20.48 3.34
C ARG A 60 14.63 20.20 3.28
N ASP A 61 14.06 20.07 2.08
CA ASP A 61 12.66 19.70 1.87
C ASP A 61 12.36 18.29 2.43
N ASP A 62 13.21 17.30 2.16
CA ASP A 62 13.07 15.96 2.70
C ASP A 62 13.12 15.94 4.24
N ILE A 63 13.99 16.76 4.85
CA ILE A 63 14.11 16.92 6.31
C ILE A 63 12.84 17.58 6.87
N ALA A 64 12.40 18.69 6.26
CA ALA A 64 11.22 19.42 6.71
C ALA A 64 9.93 18.56 6.63
N LYS A 65 9.85 17.71 5.62
CA LYS A 65 8.75 16.74 5.45
C LYS A 65 8.93 15.46 6.26
N LYS A 66 9.95 15.39 7.11
CA LYS A 66 10.21 14.24 8.01
C LYS A 66 10.24 12.91 7.27
N LYS A 67 10.83 12.86 6.08
CA LYS A 67 10.90 11.67 5.25
C LYS A 67 11.92 10.65 5.77
N VAL A 68 11.84 9.43 5.23
CA VAL A 68 12.79 8.33 5.46
C VAL A 68 13.55 8.06 4.15
N CYS A 69 14.87 8.05 4.19
CA CYS A 69 15.71 7.91 3.00
C CYS A 69 16.47 6.58 2.97
N ALA A 70 16.72 6.10 1.77
CA ALA A 70 17.59 4.95 1.48
C ALA A 70 18.32 5.14 0.15
N ASP A 71 19.40 4.39 -0.07
CA ASP A 71 19.94 4.14 -1.41
C ASP A 71 19.33 2.86 -2.03
N CYS A 72 19.80 2.45 -3.20
CA CYS A 72 19.23 1.31 -3.92
C CYS A 72 19.28 0.01 -3.12
N MET A 73 20.40 -0.30 -2.47
CA MET A 73 20.52 -1.49 -1.63
C MET A 73 20.04 -1.22 -0.19
N GLY A 74 20.02 0.04 0.20
CA GLY A 74 19.58 0.50 1.51
C GLY A 74 18.11 0.24 1.82
N GLY A 75 17.27 0.13 0.80
CA GLY A 75 15.88 -0.28 0.96
C GLY A 75 15.77 -1.68 1.59
N ALA A 76 16.41 -2.68 1.00
CA ALA A 76 16.40 -4.05 1.51
C ALA A 76 17.20 -4.22 2.81
N LYS A 77 18.39 -3.60 2.89
CA LYS A 77 19.18 -3.63 4.14
C LYS A 77 18.40 -3.01 5.29
N GLY A 78 17.82 -1.84 5.05
CA GLY A 78 17.03 -1.13 6.04
C GLY A 78 15.82 -1.93 6.50
N TYR A 79 15.12 -2.58 5.57
CA TYR A 79 14.00 -3.48 5.90
C TYR A 79 14.46 -4.57 6.89
N ALA A 80 15.55 -5.29 6.59
CA ALA A 80 16.07 -6.29 7.50
C ALA A 80 16.55 -5.70 8.84
N TRP A 81 17.25 -4.56 8.81
CA TRP A 81 17.82 -3.94 10.00
C TRP A 81 16.81 -3.25 10.92
N THR A 82 15.59 -3.02 10.44
CA THR A 82 14.45 -2.50 11.19
C THR A 82 13.41 -3.59 11.50
N ASN A 83 13.85 -4.84 11.51
CA ASN A 83 12.99 -5.98 11.81
C ASN A 83 11.72 -6.04 10.93
N GLY A 84 11.91 -6.07 9.59
CA GLY A 84 10.81 -6.09 8.63
C GLY A 84 10.15 -4.74 8.40
N GLY A 85 10.89 -3.63 8.61
CA GLY A 85 10.35 -2.28 8.43
C GLY A 85 9.56 -1.74 9.63
N GLN A 86 9.69 -2.39 10.80
CA GLN A 86 8.94 -2.02 12.01
C GLN A 86 9.18 -0.54 12.38
N GLY A 87 8.08 0.19 12.59
CA GLY A 87 8.08 1.62 12.97
C GLY A 87 8.50 2.58 11.85
N VAL A 88 8.98 2.09 10.71
CA VAL A 88 9.47 2.95 9.61
C VAL A 88 8.34 3.77 9.01
N LEU A 89 7.20 3.15 8.71
CA LEU A 89 6.06 3.83 8.09
C LEU A 89 5.44 4.88 9.02
N GLU A 90 5.39 4.59 10.31
CA GLU A 90 4.91 5.53 11.32
C GLU A 90 5.81 6.75 11.52
N ALA A 91 7.09 6.61 11.21
CA ALA A 91 8.05 7.70 11.30
C ALA A 91 7.97 8.66 10.10
N ILE A 92 7.41 8.23 8.96
CA ILE A 92 7.25 9.08 7.78
C ILE A 92 6.24 10.19 8.09
N GLY A 93 6.64 11.45 7.86
CA GLY A 93 5.80 12.61 8.10
C GLY A 93 5.56 12.96 9.59
N SER A 94 6.17 12.23 10.53
CA SER A 94 5.96 12.41 11.97
C SER A 94 7.29 12.60 12.72
N ASP A 95 7.24 12.88 14.04
CA ASP A 95 8.42 12.94 14.90
C ASP A 95 8.80 11.58 15.52
N LYS A 96 8.02 10.53 15.22
CA LYS A 96 8.35 9.18 15.66
C LYS A 96 9.70 8.72 15.10
N THR A 97 10.38 7.92 15.88
CA THR A 97 11.63 7.25 15.52
C THR A 97 11.42 5.75 15.43
N PHE A 98 12.35 5.04 14.86
CA PHE A 98 12.36 3.59 14.80
C PHE A 98 13.75 3.06 15.11
N GLU A 99 13.81 1.87 15.66
CA GLU A 99 15.07 1.19 15.94
C GLU A 99 15.63 0.55 14.67
N LYS A 100 16.95 0.65 14.52
CA LYS A 100 17.67 0.04 13.42
C LYS A 100 19.00 -0.52 13.92
N LYS A 101 19.24 -1.80 13.67
CA LYS A 101 20.49 -2.47 14.02
C LYS A 101 21.18 -2.98 12.76
N SER A 102 22.20 -2.28 12.31
CA SER A 102 23.00 -2.68 11.13
C SER A 102 23.57 -4.08 11.28
N GLY A 103 23.48 -4.88 10.21
CA GLY A 103 23.96 -6.29 10.20
C GLY A 103 23.04 -7.27 10.90
N SER A 104 21.87 -6.85 11.40
CA SER A 104 20.89 -7.78 12.03
C SER A 104 20.11 -8.58 11.01
N ASN A 105 19.38 -9.59 11.51
CA ASN A 105 18.46 -10.44 10.75
C ASN A 105 19.09 -11.10 9.51
N GLY A 106 20.37 -11.49 9.63
CA GLY A 106 21.07 -12.17 8.54
C GLY A 106 21.45 -11.29 7.35
N CYS A 107 21.28 -9.97 7.43
CA CYS A 107 21.55 -9.05 6.34
C CYS A 107 22.86 -8.25 6.59
N PRO A 108 23.97 -8.61 5.94
CA PRO A 108 25.25 -7.88 6.07
C PRO A 108 25.22 -6.52 5.37
N ASP A 109 26.09 -5.61 5.81
CA ASP A 109 26.26 -4.32 5.14
C ASP A 109 27.10 -4.47 3.86
N LYS A 110 26.41 -4.65 2.74
CA LYS A 110 27.04 -4.84 1.42
C LYS A 110 26.47 -3.85 0.40
N SER A 111 27.28 -3.52 -0.61
CA SER A 111 26.81 -2.82 -1.80
C SER A 111 25.93 -3.70 -2.66
N SER A 112 25.22 -3.13 -3.66
CA SER A 112 24.39 -3.92 -4.60
C SER A 112 25.15 -5.03 -5.29
N ASN A 113 26.38 -4.79 -5.74
CA ASN A 113 27.23 -5.80 -6.40
C ASN A 113 27.72 -6.87 -5.42
N SER A 114 28.20 -6.44 -4.25
CA SER A 114 28.70 -7.37 -3.22
C SER A 114 27.55 -8.20 -2.63
N MET A 115 26.33 -7.67 -2.57
CA MET A 115 25.14 -8.41 -2.14
C MET A 115 24.80 -9.55 -3.11
N PHE A 116 24.84 -9.26 -4.42
CA PHE A 116 24.63 -10.30 -5.44
C PHE A 116 25.68 -11.41 -5.37
N SER A 117 26.97 -11.05 -5.27
CA SER A 117 28.04 -12.03 -5.13
C SER A 117 27.90 -12.86 -3.84
N TRP A 118 27.50 -12.23 -2.76
CA TRP A 118 27.25 -12.90 -1.50
C TRP A 118 26.03 -13.81 -1.58
N ALA A 119 24.92 -13.39 -2.17
CA ALA A 119 23.72 -14.22 -2.36
C ALA A 119 24.08 -15.51 -3.12
N LYS A 120 24.86 -15.42 -4.18
CA LYS A 120 25.37 -16.60 -4.91
C LYS A 120 26.23 -17.52 -4.02
N SER A 121 27.11 -16.96 -3.20
CA SER A 121 27.94 -17.75 -2.28
C SER A 121 27.15 -18.43 -1.16
N GLN A 122 25.92 -17.92 -0.88
CA GLN A 122 24.98 -18.55 0.06
C GLN A 122 24.07 -19.61 -0.61
N GLY A 123 24.31 -19.91 -1.90
CA GLY A 123 23.50 -20.86 -2.65
C GLY A 123 22.11 -20.39 -3.03
N MET A 124 21.88 -19.07 -3.02
CA MET A 124 20.57 -18.52 -3.41
C MET A 124 20.37 -18.62 -4.92
N ASP A 125 19.13 -18.86 -5.34
CA ASP A 125 18.74 -18.88 -6.74
C ASP A 125 18.97 -17.52 -7.40
N TRP A 126 19.44 -17.56 -8.62
CA TRP A 126 19.67 -16.40 -9.46
C TRP A 126 19.61 -16.78 -10.94
N GLY A 127 19.39 -15.80 -11.81
CA GLY A 127 19.40 -16.00 -13.26
C GLY A 127 19.55 -14.69 -14.02
N THR A 128 19.58 -14.80 -15.34
CA THR A 128 19.50 -13.65 -16.25
C THR A 128 18.06 -13.13 -16.27
N ILE A 129 17.87 -11.87 -16.63
CA ILE A 129 16.55 -11.21 -16.53
C ILE A 129 15.47 -11.85 -17.38
N ASP A 130 15.84 -12.49 -18.47
CA ASP A 130 14.95 -13.25 -19.37
C ASP A 130 14.40 -14.54 -18.71
N THR A 131 15.04 -15.01 -17.65
CA THR A 131 14.60 -16.17 -16.85
C THR A 131 13.92 -15.75 -15.54
N LEU A 132 13.56 -14.46 -15.38
CA LEU A 132 12.93 -13.96 -14.16
C LEU A 132 11.61 -14.69 -13.90
N PRO A 133 11.49 -15.41 -12.77
CA PRO A 133 10.22 -16.04 -12.41
C PRO A 133 9.22 -15.01 -11.91
N ASP A 134 7.95 -15.32 -11.99
CA ASP A 134 6.86 -14.46 -11.45
C ASP A 134 6.76 -14.61 -9.93
N ILE A 135 7.79 -14.14 -9.25
CA ILE A 135 7.89 -14.13 -7.79
C ILE A 135 8.15 -12.68 -7.35
N VAL A 136 7.37 -12.20 -6.38
CA VAL A 136 7.58 -10.88 -5.77
C VAL A 136 8.72 -10.92 -4.76
N GLY A 137 9.33 -9.77 -4.49
CA GLY A 137 10.43 -9.66 -3.51
C GLY A 137 11.79 -10.10 -4.02
N LEU A 138 11.90 -10.54 -5.29
CA LEU A 138 13.21 -10.84 -5.91
C LEU A 138 13.97 -9.53 -6.14
N ALA A 139 15.28 -9.58 -5.95
CA ALA A 139 16.15 -8.51 -6.38
C ALA A 139 16.38 -8.60 -7.90
N VAL A 140 16.16 -7.51 -8.64
CA VAL A 140 16.55 -7.34 -10.04
C VAL A 140 17.68 -6.33 -10.12
N ARG A 141 18.70 -6.59 -10.92
CA ARG A 141 19.92 -5.77 -10.90
C ARG A 141 20.55 -5.55 -12.28
N PHE A 142 21.30 -4.46 -12.37
CA PHE A 142 22.44 -4.29 -13.28
C PHE A 142 23.66 -3.82 -12.47
N ASP A 143 24.80 -3.62 -13.09
CA ASP A 143 26.01 -3.24 -12.34
C ASP A 143 25.81 -1.93 -11.56
N GLY A 144 26.06 -1.98 -10.25
CA GLY A 144 25.94 -0.83 -9.34
C GLY A 144 24.51 -0.49 -8.91
N HIS A 145 23.47 -1.21 -9.35
CA HIS A 145 22.08 -0.87 -9.00
C HIS A 145 21.19 -2.10 -8.76
N VAL A 146 20.14 -1.92 -7.98
CA VAL A 146 19.16 -2.96 -7.63
C VAL A 146 17.76 -2.36 -7.44
N GLY A 147 16.76 -3.14 -7.83
CA GLY A 147 15.34 -2.95 -7.52
C GLY A 147 14.75 -4.28 -7.02
N TYR A 148 13.46 -4.27 -6.67
CA TYR A 148 12.80 -5.43 -6.06
C TYR A 148 11.46 -5.66 -6.75
N THR A 149 11.21 -6.89 -7.21
CA THR A 149 9.97 -7.24 -7.91
C THR A 149 8.75 -7.07 -7.01
N VAL A 150 7.67 -6.54 -7.57
CA VAL A 150 6.41 -6.30 -6.85
C VAL A 150 5.19 -6.82 -7.60
N GLY A 151 5.42 -7.75 -8.55
CA GLY A 151 4.38 -8.34 -9.38
C GLY A 151 4.01 -7.50 -10.60
N GLY A 152 3.22 -8.09 -11.50
CA GLY A 152 2.70 -7.42 -12.70
C GLY A 152 3.76 -6.86 -13.66
N GLY A 153 4.98 -7.41 -13.67
CA GLY A 153 6.08 -6.92 -14.50
C GLY A 153 6.73 -5.62 -13.99
N TYR A 154 6.56 -5.29 -12.71
CA TYR A 154 7.11 -4.09 -12.08
C TYR A 154 8.13 -4.41 -10.99
N ALA A 155 9.03 -3.45 -10.76
CA ALA A 155 9.93 -3.41 -9.62
C ALA A 155 9.84 -2.05 -8.91
N VAL A 156 10.06 -2.04 -7.61
CA VAL A 156 10.31 -0.84 -6.83
C VAL A 156 11.83 -0.68 -6.69
N GLU A 157 12.32 0.52 -6.95
CA GLU A 157 13.75 0.85 -6.85
C GLU A 157 13.94 2.24 -6.22
N TRP A 158 14.95 2.39 -5.38
CA TRP A 158 15.48 3.71 -5.04
C TRP A 158 16.41 4.14 -6.17
N ARG A 159 15.82 4.79 -7.18
CA ARG A 159 16.40 4.98 -8.51
C ARG A 159 17.55 5.98 -8.56
N GLY A 160 17.66 6.83 -7.56
CA GLY A 160 18.66 7.87 -7.47
C GLY A 160 18.06 9.19 -7.00
N PHE A 161 18.93 10.19 -6.76
CA PHE A 161 18.55 11.45 -6.14
C PHE A 161 17.40 12.18 -6.85
N ALA A 162 17.37 12.15 -8.18
CA ALA A 162 16.33 12.84 -8.96
C ALA A 162 14.93 12.19 -8.81
N TYR A 163 14.87 10.90 -8.54
CA TYR A 163 13.65 10.11 -8.61
C TYR A 163 13.12 9.66 -7.24
N GLY A 164 14.02 9.36 -6.28
CA GLY A 164 13.65 8.72 -5.02
C GLY A 164 13.26 7.25 -5.21
N CYS A 165 12.38 6.76 -4.35
CA CYS A 165 11.78 5.44 -4.41
C CYS A 165 10.61 5.47 -5.41
N VAL A 166 10.71 4.68 -6.47
CA VAL A 166 9.74 4.67 -7.58
C VAL A 166 9.42 3.25 -8.02
N LYS A 167 8.22 3.06 -8.57
CA LYS A 167 7.81 1.83 -9.26
C LYS A 167 8.10 1.96 -10.74
N THR A 168 8.81 1.00 -11.32
CA THR A 168 9.24 1.01 -12.72
C THR A 168 8.90 -0.31 -13.40
N LYS A 169 8.60 -0.27 -14.71
CA LYS A 169 8.46 -1.50 -15.50
C LYS A 169 9.81 -2.22 -15.58
N ILE A 170 9.79 -3.54 -15.41
CA ILE A 170 11.00 -4.36 -15.53
C ILE A 170 11.46 -4.37 -16.98
N LYS A 171 10.53 -4.59 -17.92
CA LYS A 171 10.80 -4.57 -19.37
C LYS A 171 11.31 -3.19 -19.80
N GLY A 172 12.45 -3.16 -20.45
CA GLY A 172 13.06 -1.92 -20.99
C GLY A 172 13.84 -1.10 -19.97
N ARG A 173 13.92 -1.52 -18.68
CA ARG A 173 14.67 -0.81 -17.64
C ARG A 173 16.19 -1.09 -17.70
N GLY A 174 16.62 -2.12 -18.41
CA GLY A 174 18.02 -2.51 -18.54
C GLY A 174 18.52 -3.43 -17.41
N TRP A 175 17.62 -4.05 -16.68
CA TRP A 175 17.99 -5.10 -15.74
C TRP A 175 18.70 -6.26 -16.47
N THR A 176 19.70 -6.84 -15.83
CA THR A 176 20.51 -7.94 -16.41
C THR A 176 20.32 -9.25 -15.71
N HIS A 177 20.11 -9.23 -14.41
CA HIS A 177 19.95 -10.43 -13.59
C HIS A 177 18.88 -10.23 -12.52
N TRP A 178 18.39 -11.35 -12.00
CA TRP A 178 17.59 -11.44 -10.79
C TRP A 178 18.24 -12.39 -9.78
N TYR A 179 17.90 -12.25 -8.51
CA TYR A 179 18.36 -13.16 -7.46
C TYR A 179 17.49 -13.09 -6.21
N LYS A 180 17.48 -14.18 -5.42
CA LYS A 180 16.89 -14.22 -4.09
C LYS A 180 17.82 -13.58 -3.07
N LEU A 181 17.25 -12.77 -2.17
CA LEU A 181 17.98 -12.17 -1.05
C LEU A 181 18.11 -13.21 0.10
N PRO A 182 19.31 -13.52 0.63
CA PRO A 182 19.49 -14.59 1.60
C PRO A 182 18.78 -14.39 2.95
N PHE A 183 18.29 -13.19 3.24
CA PHE A 183 17.59 -12.85 4.46
C PHE A 183 16.07 -12.68 4.27
N ILE A 184 15.57 -13.00 3.09
CA ILE A 184 14.13 -13.05 2.77
C ILE A 184 13.73 -14.51 2.63
N ASP A 185 12.62 -14.87 3.26
CA ASP A 185 12.05 -16.21 3.16
C ASP A 185 11.17 -16.27 1.90
N TYR A 186 11.62 -17.05 0.94
CA TYR A 186 10.84 -17.41 -0.24
C TYR A 186 10.25 -18.79 0.03
N ASN A 187 8.94 -18.91 0.02
CA ASN A 187 8.25 -20.18 0.28
C ASN A 187 8.40 -21.12 -0.91
N ASP A 188 9.60 -21.70 -1.09
CA ASP A 188 9.93 -22.60 -2.21
C ASP A 188 9.52 -24.06 -2.00
N GLY A 189 8.75 -24.37 -0.98
CA GLY A 189 8.45 -25.73 -0.59
C GLY A 189 6.98 -26.06 -0.48
N ALA A 190 6.42 -26.55 -1.53
CA ALA A 190 5.07 -27.02 -1.79
C ALA A 190 4.24 -26.01 -2.56
N SER A 191 3.87 -26.40 -3.75
CA SER A 191 2.73 -25.92 -4.49
C SER A 191 1.49 -25.92 -3.58
N SER A 192 1.38 -24.95 -2.79
CA SER A 192 0.21 -24.38 -2.16
C SER A 192 0.62 -22.94 -1.80
N VAL A 193 0.61 -22.08 -2.81
CA VAL A 193 0.48 -20.66 -2.61
C VAL A 193 -0.72 -20.51 -1.66
N PRO A 194 -0.58 -19.92 -0.45
CA PRO A 194 -1.71 -19.17 0.04
C PRO A 194 -1.79 -18.02 -0.97
N GLU A 195 -2.76 -18.08 -1.80
CA GLU A 195 -3.18 -17.12 -2.80
C GLU A 195 -3.37 -15.75 -2.15
N LYS A 196 -2.27 -15.05 -1.89
CA LYS A 196 -2.29 -13.62 -1.70
C LYS A 196 -1.69 -13.02 -2.96
N GLY A 197 -2.45 -13.23 -3.99
CA GLY A 197 -2.19 -12.79 -5.33
C GLY A 197 -2.12 -11.29 -5.47
N ILE A 198 -1.93 -10.85 -6.68
CA ILE A 198 -2.01 -9.46 -7.09
C ILE A 198 -3.21 -8.83 -6.38
N PRO A 199 -3.05 -7.79 -5.53
CA PRO A 199 -4.20 -7.23 -4.83
C PRO A 199 -5.22 -6.71 -5.84
N LEU A 200 -6.47 -7.06 -5.64
CA LEU A 200 -7.57 -6.56 -6.46
C LEU A 200 -7.54 -5.02 -6.49
N GLY A 201 -7.64 -4.43 -7.69
CA GLY A 201 -7.53 -2.99 -7.90
C GLY A 201 -6.12 -2.46 -8.10
N SER A 202 -5.08 -3.31 -8.06
CA SER A 202 -3.70 -2.87 -8.30
C SER A 202 -3.36 -2.63 -9.76
N ARG A 203 -4.16 -3.18 -10.69
CA ARG A 203 -4.05 -3.02 -12.14
C ARG A 203 -5.43 -3.02 -12.79
N LEU A 204 -5.49 -2.51 -14.03
CA LEU A 204 -6.65 -2.70 -14.90
C LEU A 204 -6.79 -4.19 -15.23
N LEU A 205 -7.99 -4.78 -15.03
CA LEU A 205 -8.30 -6.14 -15.47
C LEU A 205 -9.26 -6.11 -16.64
N LYS A 206 -9.05 -6.99 -17.61
CA LYS A 206 -9.89 -7.14 -18.79
C LYS A 206 -9.75 -8.53 -19.38
N GLU A 207 -10.65 -8.85 -20.30
CA GLU A 207 -10.70 -10.13 -20.99
C GLU A 207 -9.35 -10.57 -21.54
N GLY A 208 -9.01 -11.84 -21.33
CA GLY A 208 -7.73 -12.46 -21.69
C GLY A 208 -6.64 -12.32 -20.62
N MET A 209 -6.92 -11.67 -19.49
CA MET A 209 -5.99 -11.61 -18.37
C MET A 209 -6.25 -12.75 -17.38
N GLU A 210 -5.19 -13.15 -16.67
CA GLU A 210 -5.24 -14.17 -15.65
C GLU A 210 -4.53 -13.70 -14.37
N GLY A 211 -4.87 -14.27 -13.23
CA GLY A 211 -4.20 -14.01 -11.97
C GLY A 211 -5.13 -14.09 -10.77
N SER A 212 -4.55 -13.99 -9.59
CA SER A 212 -5.28 -14.01 -8.33
C SER A 212 -6.15 -12.76 -8.10
N ASP A 213 -5.81 -11.63 -8.71
CA ASP A 213 -6.64 -10.43 -8.73
C ASP A 213 -7.88 -10.63 -9.62
N VAL A 214 -7.76 -11.40 -10.72
CA VAL A 214 -8.92 -11.84 -11.50
C VAL A 214 -9.79 -12.76 -10.68
N LYS A 215 -9.20 -13.74 -9.99
CA LYS A 215 -9.94 -14.65 -9.09
C LYS A 215 -10.62 -13.89 -7.96
N ALA A 216 -9.91 -12.93 -7.34
CA ALA A 216 -10.51 -12.09 -6.30
C ALA A 216 -11.66 -11.22 -6.82
N LEU A 217 -11.56 -10.73 -8.08
CA LEU A 217 -12.68 -10.04 -8.74
C LEU A 217 -13.88 -10.99 -8.92
N GLN A 218 -13.63 -12.19 -9.43
CA GLN A 218 -14.67 -13.20 -9.63
C GLN A 218 -15.36 -13.57 -8.31
N GLU A 219 -14.58 -13.85 -7.26
CA GLU A 219 -15.10 -14.14 -5.91
C GLU A 219 -15.95 -12.98 -5.36
N ALA A 220 -15.50 -11.74 -5.57
CA ALA A 220 -16.21 -10.55 -5.15
C ALA A 220 -17.54 -10.35 -5.92
N LEU A 221 -17.53 -10.55 -7.25
CA LEU A 221 -18.73 -10.48 -8.08
C LEU A 221 -19.74 -11.57 -7.67
N MET A 222 -19.28 -12.81 -7.47
CA MET A 222 -20.13 -13.91 -7.00
C MET A 222 -20.73 -13.62 -5.63
N LYS A 223 -19.96 -13.05 -4.69
CA LYS A 223 -20.45 -12.64 -3.37
C LYS A 223 -21.56 -11.60 -3.47
N LEU A 224 -21.51 -10.71 -4.46
CA LEU A 224 -22.54 -9.71 -4.75
C LEU A 224 -23.70 -10.26 -5.61
N GLY A 225 -23.72 -11.57 -5.89
CA GLY A 225 -24.82 -12.23 -6.61
C GLY A 225 -24.68 -12.23 -8.15
N TYR A 226 -23.55 -11.79 -8.70
CA TYR A 226 -23.27 -11.93 -10.14
C TYR A 226 -22.75 -13.33 -10.42
N GLU A 227 -23.49 -14.07 -11.23
CA GLU A 227 -23.22 -15.50 -11.45
C GLU A 227 -22.08 -15.73 -12.45
N LEU A 228 -21.21 -16.69 -12.16
CA LEU A 228 -20.22 -17.27 -13.04
C LEU A 228 -20.43 -18.79 -13.11
N PRO A 229 -21.47 -19.26 -13.85
CA PRO A 229 -21.97 -20.61 -13.71
C PRO A 229 -21.09 -21.70 -14.31
N ASP A 230 -20.28 -21.40 -15.33
CA ASP A 230 -19.50 -22.39 -16.06
C ASP A 230 -18.10 -22.58 -15.47
N TYR A 231 -17.44 -21.51 -15.06
CA TYR A 231 -16.04 -21.54 -14.64
C TYR A 231 -15.83 -21.06 -13.19
N GLY A 232 -16.76 -20.28 -12.62
CA GLY A 232 -16.64 -19.75 -11.27
C GLY A 232 -15.44 -18.81 -11.12
N ALA A 233 -14.81 -18.83 -9.95
CA ALA A 233 -13.61 -18.04 -9.64
C ALA A 233 -12.33 -18.83 -9.99
N ASP A 234 -12.08 -19.03 -11.27
CA ASP A 234 -10.95 -19.80 -11.80
C ASP A 234 -9.66 -18.97 -11.94
N GLY A 235 -9.77 -17.64 -11.88
CA GLY A 235 -8.65 -16.71 -12.04
C GLY A 235 -8.34 -16.37 -13.49
N GLU A 236 -9.14 -16.77 -14.46
CA GLU A 236 -9.05 -16.40 -15.88
C GLU A 236 -10.16 -15.39 -16.23
N PHE A 237 -9.81 -14.21 -16.73
CA PHE A 237 -10.79 -13.21 -17.14
C PHE A 237 -11.36 -13.57 -18.52
N GLY A 238 -12.30 -14.50 -18.53
CA GLY A 238 -13.03 -14.92 -19.73
C GLY A 238 -14.23 -14.03 -20.01
N SER A 239 -15.03 -14.45 -21.02
CA SER A 239 -16.28 -13.77 -21.40
C SER A 239 -17.29 -13.72 -20.25
N GLU A 240 -17.38 -14.78 -19.45
CA GLU A 240 -18.26 -14.87 -18.30
C GLU A 240 -17.92 -13.84 -17.22
N THR A 241 -16.65 -13.70 -16.88
CA THR A 241 -16.16 -12.65 -15.95
C THR A 241 -16.46 -11.25 -16.49
N LYS A 242 -16.29 -11.05 -17.80
CA LYS A 242 -16.59 -9.78 -18.44
C LYS A 242 -18.06 -9.44 -18.38
N GLU A 243 -18.96 -10.39 -18.66
CA GLU A 243 -20.40 -10.20 -18.59
C GLU A 243 -20.85 -9.87 -17.15
N ALA A 244 -20.39 -10.63 -16.17
CA ALA A 244 -20.65 -10.37 -14.75
C ALA A 244 -20.17 -8.97 -14.31
N LEU A 245 -18.98 -8.55 -14.77
CA LEU A 245 -18.48 -7.21 -14.50
C LEU A 245 -19.30 -6.12 -15.19
N MET A 246 -19.74 -6.34 -16.41
CA MET A 246 -20.59 -5.37 -17.13
C MET A 246 -21.95 -5.20 -16.46
N ASP A 247 -22.53 -6.28 -15.95
CA ASP A 247 -23.78 -6.20 -15.17
C ASP A 247 -23.56 -5.42 -13.87
N PHE A 248 -22.49 -5.71 -13.15
CA PHE A 248 -22.08 -4.92 -11.98
C PHE A 248 -21.91 -3.43 -12.30
N GLN A 249 -21.15 -3.10 -13.38
CA GLN A 249 -20.93 -1.70 -13.80
C GLN A 249 -22.26 -1.00 -14.11
N LYS A 250 -23.19 -1.70 -14.74
CA LYS A 250 -24.51 -1.17 -15.07
C LYS A 250 -25.33 -0.87 -13.81
N ASP A 251 -25.33 -1.79 -12.86
CA ASP A 251 -26.08 -1.64 -11.61
C ASP A 251 -25.50 -0.51 -10.74
N GLU A 252 -24.19 -0.32 -10.76
CA GLU A 252 -23.49 0.77 -10.08
C GLU A 252 -23.49 2.11 -10.87
N GLY A 253 -24.11 2.15 -12.06
CA GLY A 253 -24.20 3.36 -12.88
C GLY A 253 -22.85 3.83 -13.42
N LEU A 254 -21.91 2.91 -13.64
CA LEU A 254 -20.60 3.16 -14.23
C LEU A 254 -20.63 3.07 -15.77
N ASP A 255 -19.53 3.44 -16.40
CA ASP A 255 -19.30 3.13 -17.82
C ASP A 255 -19.23 1.61 -17.99
N VAL A 256 -20.11 1.03 -18.84
CA VAL A 256 -20.21 -0.43 -19.03
C VAL A 256 -19.23 -0.85 -20.13
N ASP A 257 -17.95 -0.90 -19.78
CA ASP A 257 -16.85 -1.21 -20.73
C ASP A 257 -16.30 -2.64 -20.56
N GLY A 258 -16.66 -3.33 -19.47
CA GLY A 258 -16.17 -4.65 -19.13
C GLY A 258 -14.67 -4.64 -18.76
N GLU A 259 -14.12 -3.49 -18.39
CA GLU A 259 -12.77 -3.33 -17.89
C GLU A 259 -12.82 -2.94 -16.40
N TYR A 260 -12.14 -3.70 -15.55
CA TYR A 260 -12.08 -3.44 -14.11
C TYR A 260 -10.96 -2.47 -13.80
N GLY A 261 -11.28 -1.19 -13.87
CA GLY A 261 -10.38 -0.08 -13.54
C GLY A 261 -10.63 0.49 -12.13
N GLU A 262 -10.07 1.67 -11.89
CA GLU A 262 -10.13 2.37 -10.59
C GLU A 262 -11.57 2.66 -10.14
N LYS A 263 -12.46 3.05 -11.07
CA LYS A 263 -13.88 3.31 -10.78
C LYS A 263 -14.64 2.05 -10.38
N SER A 264 -14.45 0.97 -11.15
CA SER A 264 -15.08 -0.32 -10.86
C SER A 264 -14.56 -0.91 -9.54
N HIS A 265 -13.26 -0.72 -9.24
CA HIS A 265 -12.68 -1.15 -7.97
C HIS A 265 -13.30 -0.41 -6.78
N ALA A 266 -13.43 0.91 -6.87
CA ALA A 266 -14.03 1.70 -5.81
C ALA A 266 -15.48 1.29 -5.52
N ALA A 267 -16.29 1.12 -6.58
CA ALA A 267 -17.68 0.69 -6.46
C ALA A 267 -17.80 -0.74 -5.88
N LEU A 268 -16.94 -1.67 -6.32
CA LEU A 268 -16.93 -3.04 -5.81
C LEU A 268 -16.59 -3.10 -4.33
N MET A 269 -15.62 -2.32 -3.88
CA MET A 269 -15.25 -2.25 -2.46
C MET A 269 -16.38 -1.63 -1.62
N ASP A 270 -17.07 -0.63 -2.15
CA ASP A 270 -18.23 -0.02 -1.48
C ASP A 270 -19.39 -1.05 -1.37
N ALA A 271 -19.72 -1.76 -2.44
CA ALA A 271 -20.79 -2.78 -2.44
C ALA A 271 -20.50 -3.95 -1.48
N LEU A 272 -19.27 -4.47 -1.45
CA LEU A 272 -18.88 -5.56 -0.55
C LEU A 272 -18.95 -5.17 0.93
N SER A 273 -18.70 -3.89 1.25
CA SER A 273 -18.77 -3.40 2.62
C SER A 273 -20.21 -3.25 3.13
N ASP A 274 -21.17 -3.06 2.21
CA ASP A 274 -22.58 -2.98 2.55
C ASP A 274 -23.17 -4.38 2.89
N GLU A 275 -22.63 -5.47 2.31
CA GLU A 275 -23.06 -6.84 2.63
C GLU A 275 -22.55 -7.35 4.00
N GLU A 276 -21.34 -6.95 4.44
CA GLU A 276 -20.81 -7.37 5.74
C GLU A 276 -21.53 -6.70 6.93
N ALA A 277 -22.34 -5.68 6.68
CA ALA A 277 -23.16 -5.01 7.68
C ALA A 277 -24.56 -5.64 7.88
N GLY A 278 -24.92 -6.67 7.11
CA GLY A 278 -26.26 -7.25 7.05
C GLY A 278 -26.50 -8.54 7.85
N ASP A 279 -25.49 -9.16 8.45
CA ASP A 279 -25.63 -10.48 9.08
C ASP A 279 -25.09 -10.52 10.51
N ASP A 280 -25.73 -9.77 11.41
CA ASP A 280 -25.61 -10.03 12.85
C ASP A 280 -26.92 -9.66 13.58
N ASP A 281 -27.96 -10.46 13.34
CA ASP A 281 -29.12 -10.56 14.22
C ASP A 281 -28.82 -11.61 15.29
N ASN A 282 -28.24 -11.19 16.43
CA ASN A 282 -28.43 -11.91 17.67
C ASN A 282 -28.64 -10.93 18.83
N GLU A 283 -29.88 -10.93 19.32
CA GLU A 283 -30.30 -10.26 20.53
C GLU A 283 -29.64 -10.89 21.78
N GLU A 284 -29.22 -10.08 22.74
CA GLU A 284 -29.72 -10.05 24.12
C GLU A 284 -28.93 -9.06 24.98
N GLY A 285 -29.59 -8.07 25.46
CA GLY A 285 -29.92 -7.79 26.85
C GLY A 285 -28.82 -7.23 27.76
N GLY A 286 -29.03 -6.03 28.29
CA GLY A 286 -28.48 -5.69 29.59
C GLY A 286 -28.05 -4.24 29.76
N ASP A 287 -28.92 -3.47 30.41
CA ASP A 287 -28.74 -2.15 31.01
C ASP A 287 -27.36 -1.91 31.65
N ASP A 288 -26.78 -0.76 31.38
CA ASP A 288 -26.49 0.26 32.40
C ASP A 288 -25.90 1.54 31.78
N MET A 289 -26.60 2.63 31.95
CA MET A 289 -26.10 3.98 31.71
C MET A 289 -25.36 4.50 32.93
N PRO A 290 -24.30 5.26 32.80
CA PRO A 290 -24.15 6.43 33.61
C PRO A 290 -23.98 7.74 32.84
N ALA A 291 -24.87 8.65 33.19
CA ALA A 291 -24.71 10.10 33.40
C ALA A 291 -24.02 10.96 32.31
N GLU A 292 -24.90 11.79 31.77
CA GLU A 292 -24.71 13.10 31.17
C GLU A 292 -23.41 13.82 31.55
N SER A 293 -22.66 14.21 30.49
CA SER A 293 -21.83 15.41 30.50
C SER A 293 -22.35 16.33 29.39
N GLU A 294 -22.74 17.53 29.74
CA GLU A 294 -23.32 18.57 28.91
C GLU A 294 -22.44 18.82 27.66
N GLU A 295 -23.02 18.59 26.47
CA GLU A 295 -22.43 19.05 25.20
C GLU A 295 -22.64 20.57 25.05
N PRO A 296 -21.66 21.32 24.52
CA PRO A 296 -21.84 22.74 24.23
C PRO A 296 -22.82 22.91 23.08
N LYS A 297 -23.80 23.78 23.27
CA LYS A 297 -24.86 24.16 22.34
C LYS A 297 -24.28 24.59 20.99
N PRO A 298 -24.72 24.04 19.84
CA PRO A 298 -24.20 24.39 18.52
C PRO A 298 -24.58 25.79 18.12
N LEU A 299 -23.60 26.63 17.81
CA LEU A 299 -23.73 27.80 16.98
C LEU A 299 -23.40 27.36 15.54
N GLY A 300 -24.39 27.00 14.72
CA GLY A 300 -24.08 26.74 13.33
C GLY A 300 -25.07 25.80 12.65
N THR A 301 -24.92 25.68 11.35
CA THR A 301 -25.63 24.77 10.47
C THR A 301 -25.26 23.30 10.80
N THR A 302 -26.21 22.40 10.61
CA THR A 302 -25.98 20.96 10.79
C THR A 302 -25.95 20.24 9.44
N VAL A 303 -25.37 19.05 9.41
CA VAL A 303 -25.39 18.15 8.26
C VAL A 303 -26.29 16.97 8.59
N ALA A 304 -27.35 16.78 7.82
CA ALA A 304 -28.21 15.62 7.89
C ALA A 304 -27.72 14.53 6.92
N ILE A 305 -27.64 13.30 7.37
CA ILE A 305 -27.34 12.13 6.54
C ILE A 305 -28.57 11.67 5.81
N THR A 306 -28.51 11.60 4.47
CA THR A 306 -29.61 11.26 3.58
C THR A 306 -29.46 9.88 2.92
N GLY A 307 -28.27 9.30 2.90
CA GLY A 307 -28.02 7.94 2.43
C GLY A 307 -28.23 6.91 3.52
N GLY A 308 -28.37 5.62 3.17
CA GLY A 308 -28.63 4.53 4.13
C GLY A 308 -27.52 4.40 5.19
N SER A 309 -26.35 3.98 4.79
CA SER A 309 -25.14 3.97 5.60
C SER A 309 -24.05 4.80 4.88
N VAL A 310 -23.44 5.73 5.57
CA VAL A 310 -22.49 6.69 4.98
C VAL A 310 -21.19 6.69 5.76
N TYR A 311 -20.07 6.48 5.06
CA TYR A 311 -18.76 6.57 5.68
C TYR A 311 -18.38 7.99 6.04
N VAL A 312 -17.88 8.14 7.26
CA VAL A 312 -17.16 9.33 7.71
C VAL A 312 -15.67 9.08 7.54
N ARG A 313 -14.99 9.94 6.80
CA ARG A 313 -13.58 9.76 6.43
C ARG A 313 -12.68 10.86 7.01
N MET A 314 -11.37 10.61 7.06
CA MET A 314 -10.40 11.60 7.54
C MET A 314 -10.19 12.78 6.60
N GLY A 315 -10.72 12.74 5.37
CA GLY A 315 -10.59 13.79 4.37
C GLY A 315 -11.75 13.79 3.39
N ASN A 316 -11.83 14.81 2.55
CA ASN A 316 -12.93 15.11 1.63
C ASN A 316 -12.85 14.32 0.31
N GLY A 317 -12.71 12.99 0.40
CA GLY A 317 -12.64 12.09 -0.75
C GLY A 317 -12.68 10.62 -0.35
N THR A 318 -13.00 9.76 -1.29
CA THR A 318 -13.11 8.30 -1.08
C THR A 318 -11.77 7.62 -0.81
N ASN A 319 -10.65 8.25 -1.17
CA ASN A 319 -9.29 7.79 -0.92
C ASN A 319 -8.79 8.00 0.52
N TYR A 320 -9.56 8.67 1.37
CA TYR A 320 -9.19 8.88 2.77
C TYR A 320 -9.75 7.77 3.66
N ARG A 321 -8.96 7.39 4.69
CA ARG A 321 -9.32 6.36 5.68
C ARG A 321 -10.69 6.64 6.31
N ILE A 322 -11.51 5.60 6.45
CA ILE A 322 -12.78 5.64 7.17
C ILE A 322 -12.52 5.79 8.66
N ILE A 323 -13.22 6.73 9.31
CA ILE A 323 -13.21 6.93 10.76
C ILE A 323 -14.31 6.07 11.39
N THR A 324 -15.52 6.14 10.81
CA THR A 324 -16.72 5.44 11.27
C THR A 324 -17.80 5.48 10.19
N THR A 325 -18.92 4.82 10.44
CA THR A 325 -20.11 4.84 9.59
C THR A 325 -21.27 5.50 10.32
N VAL A 326 -22.07 6.29 9.60
CA VAL A 326 -23.29 6.95 10.11
C VAL A 326 -24.50 6.59 9.27
N LYS A 327 -25.69 6.56 9.89
CA LYS A 327 -26.93 6.12 9.24
C LYS A 327 -27.80 7.30 8.81
N ALA A 328 -28.69 7.05 7.84
CA ALA A 328 -29.71 8.00 7.42
C ALA A 328 -30.51 8.56 8.61
N GLY A 329 -30.82 9.85 8.58
CA GLY A 329 -31.53 10.57 9.64
C GLY A 329 -30.66 11.09 10.78
N MET A 330 -29.39 10.67 10.88
CA MET A 330 -28.47 11.27 11.84
C MET A 330 -28.08 12.68 11.42
N THR A 331 -27.86 13.57 12.40
CA THR A 331 -27.43 14.95 12.18
C THR A 331 -26.18 15.25 12.98
N PHE A 332 -25.28 16.03 12.40
CA PHE A 332 -23.98 16.37 12.98
C PHE A 332 -23.69 17.84 12.83
N ASN A 333 -22.88 18.42 13.71
CA ASN A 333 -22.43 19.80 13.58
C ASN A 333 -21.59 19.96 12.31
N HIS A 334 -22.00 20.88 11.44
CA HIS A 334 -21.29 21.21 10.21
C HIS A 334 -20.07 22.08 10.51
N VAL A 335 -18.94 21.75 9.93
CA VAL A 335 -17.68 22.49 10.05
C VAL A 335 -17.38 23.29 8.78
N ALA A 336 -17.46 22.62 7.63
CA ALA A 336 -17.16 23.20 6.32
C ALA A 336 -17.72 22.32 5.20
N THR A 337 -17.91 22.91 4.01
CA THR A 337 -18.15 22.17 2.76
C THR A 337 -16.97 22.37 1.82
N ALA A 338 -16.36 21.29 1.38
CA ALA A 338 -15.27 21.32 0.41
C ALA A 338 -15.77 21.66 -1.00
N ARG A 339 -14.90 22.15 -1.87
CA ARG A 339 -15.24 22.50 -3.27
C ARG A 339 -15.79 21.32 -4.08
N ASN A 340 -15.45 20.09 -3.73
CA ASN A 340 -15.94 18.86 -4.34
C ASN A 340 -17.26 18.34 -3.72
N GLY A 341 -17.92 19.16 -2.88
CA GLY A 341 -19.23 18.87 -2.30
C GLY A 341 -19.21 18.00 -1.04
N TRP A 342 -18.04 17.62 -0.51
CA TRP A 342 -17.96 16.90 0.76
C TRP A 342 -18.20 17.82 1.94
N ASN A 343 -18.95 17.35 2.94
CA ASN A 343 -19.27 18.08 4.16
C ASN A 343 -18.41 17.60 5.33
N ALA A 344 -17.73 18.51 6.00
CA ALA A 344 -17.01 18.24 7.24
C ALA A 344 -17.98 18.32 8.42
N ILE A 345 -17.97 17.31 9.28
CA ILE A 345 -18.82 17.15 10.45
C ILE A 345 -17.99 16.87 11.70
N VAL A 346 -18.51 17.22 12.86
CA VAL A 346 -17.91 16.81 14.13
C VAL A 346 -18.53 15.49 14.57
N ILE A 347 -17.69 14.48 14.80
CA ILE A 347 -18.09 13.16 15.26
C ILE A 347 -17.06 12.61 16.24
N ASN A 348 -17.51 12.12 17.40
CA ASN A 348 -16.61 11.57 18.45
C ASN A 348 -15.44 12.52 18.80
N GLY A 349 -15.71 13.83 18.88
CA GLY A 349 -14.72 14.84 19.23
C GLY A 349 -13.67 15.16 18.17
N GLN A 350 -13.82 14.64 16.96
CA GLN A 350 -12.91 14.91 15.82
C GLN A 350 -13.68 15.35 14.58
N VAL A 351 -12.97 15.95 13.62
CA VAL A 351 -13.56 16.31 12.33
C VAL A 351 -13.45 15.13 11.39
N GLY A 352 -14.58 14.75 10.79
CA GLY A 352 -14.65 13.77 9.73
C GLY A 352 -15.42 14.33 8.52
N TRP A 353 -15.27 13.69 7.37
CA TRP A 353 -15.87 14.11 6.11
C TRP A 353 -16.88 13.10 5.60
N VAL A 354 -18.04 13.58 5.19
CA VAL A 354 -19.12 12.80 4.56
C VAL A 354 -19.38 13.32 3.15
N SER A 355 -19.68 12.43 2.22
CA SER A 355 -19.99 12.82 0.84
C SER A 355 -21.30 13.62 0.78
N GLY A 356 -21.29 14.74 0.05
CA GLY A 356 -22.50 15.56 -0.19
C GLY A 356 -23.55 14.85 -1.05
N LYS A 357 -23.20 13.72 -1.71
CA LYS A 357 -24.17 12.86 -2.38
C LYS A 357 -25.13 12.20 -1.35
N TYR A 358 -24.66 11.95 -0.14
CA TYR A 358 -25.38 11.22 0.92
C TYR A 358 -25.55 12.06 2.19
N SER A 359 -25.33 13.36 2.11
CA SER A 359 -25.51 14.29 3.22
C SER A 359 -25.93 15.67 2.72
N LYS A 360 -26.66 16.39 3.55
CA LYS A 360 -27.17 17.73 3.22
C LYS A 360 -26.98 18.67 4.40
N VAL A 361 -26.47 19.86 4.16
CA VAL A 361 -26.44 20.96 5.14
C VAL A 361 -27.88 21.45 5.36
N VAL A 362 -28.31 21.51 6.61
CA VAL A 362 -29.65 21.89 7.05
C VAL A 362 -29.60 22.92 8.18
#